data_efd6b5ba66153b65c8fd3c68d8b75ee1
#
_entry.id   efd6b5ba66153b65c8fd3c68d8b75ee1
#
_cell.length_a   1.000
_cell.length_b   1.000
_cell.length_c   1.000
_cell.angle_alpha   90.00
_cell.angle_beta   90.00
_cell.angle_gamma   90.00
#
_symmetry.space_group_name_H-M   'P 1'
#
loop_
_entity.id
_entity.type
_entity.pdbx_description
1 polymer ?
#
loop_
_entity_poly.entity_id
_entity_poly.type
_entity_poly.pdbx_seq_one_letter_code
_entity_poly.pdbx_strand_id
1 'polypeptide(L)'
;MAIAGALERVLMQTVEYARTRVQFGKPIASFQAIQQQLAVLAGHTAAAGIAAEAAIADLEAPERLWRSAAAAKIRCGEAAGAAASIAHQVHGAIGITKEHSLHFATRRLWSWRAEFGSESFWAERLGRAACAAGAEPYWPAITA
;
A
#
# COMPACT_ATOMS: atom_id res chain seq x y z
N MET A 1 -4.41 -8.03 4.88
CA MET A 1 -4.84 -8.79 3.68
C MET A 1 -5.70 -7.94 2.73
N ALA A 2 -6.88 -7.46 3.12
CA ALA A 2 -7.79 -6.75 2.21
C ALA A 2 -7.15 -5.51 1.54
N ILE A 3 -6.38 -4.71 2.30
CA ILE A 3 -5.68 -3.54 1.75
C ILE A 3 -4.64 -3.97 0.71
N ALA A 4 -3.82 -4.99 0.98
CA ALA A 4 -2.80 -5.47 0.03
C ALA A 4 -3.43 -5.92 -1.30
N GLY A 5 -4.49 -6.74 -1.28
CA GLY A 5 -5.18 -7.14 -2.50
C GLY A 5 -5.85 -5.97 -3.24
N ALA A 6 -6.36 -4.97 -2.52
CA ALA A 6 -6.90 -3.77 -3.17
C ALA A 6 -5.78 -2.90 -3.81
N LEU A 7 -4.58 -2.85 -3.21
CA LEU A 7 -3.41 -2.18 -3.78
C LEU A 7 -2.96 -2.83 -5.09
N GLU A 8 -2.89 -4.16 -5.14
CA GLU A 8 -2.60 -4.91 -6.37
C GLU A 8 -3.61 -4.58 -7.46
N ARG A 9 -4.90 -4.60 -7.13
CA ARG A 9 -5.95 -4.24 -8.08
C ARG A 9 -5.79 -2.80 -8.60
N VAL A 10 -5.50 -1.84 -7.72
CA VAL A 10 -5.27 -0.44 -8.11
C VAL A 10 -4.05 -0.33 -9.03
N LEU A 11 -2.95 -1.02 -8.73
CA LEU A 11 -1.77 -1.07 -9.58
C LEU A 11 -2.09 -1.62 -10.96
N MET A 12 -2.73 -2.80 -11.04
CA MET A 12 -3.09 -3.42 -12.32
C MET A 12 -3.99 -2.53 -13.17
N GLN A 13 -5.03 -1.94 -12.59
CA GLN A 13 -5.94 -1.04 -13.30
C GLN A 13 -5.21 0.22 -13.80
N THR A 14 -4.28 0.76 -12.99
CA THR A 14 -3.57 1.98 -13.35
C THR A 14 -2.56 1.74 -14.47
N VAL A 15 -1.85 0.60 -14.43
CA VAL A 15 -0.94 0.19 -15.50
C VAL A 15 -1.70 -0.03 -16.81
N GLU A 16 -2.83 -0.76 -16.77
CA GLU A 16 -3.63 -1.04 -17.96
C GLU A 16 -4.22 0.24 -18.57
N TYR A 17 -4.74 1.13 -17.72
CA TYR A 17 -5.19 2.44 -18.18
C TYR A 17 -4.06 3.25 -18.85
N ALA A 18 -2.88 3.27 -18.26
CA ALA A 18 -1.75 3.99 -18.83
C ALA A 18 -1.30 3.43 -20.19
N ARG A 19 -1.44 2.11 -20.39
CA ARG A 19 -1.10 1.43 -21.66
C ARG A 19 -2.13 1.68 -22.77
N THR A 20 -3.39 1.83 -22.40
CA THR A 20 -4.50 1.96 -23.37
C THR A 20 -4.88 3.41 -23.65
N ARG A 21 -4.68 4.33 -22.70
CA ARG A 21 -5.01 5.73 -22.86
C ARG A 21 -4.01 6.44 -23.75
N VAL A 22 -4.47 6.96 -24.88
CA VAL A 22 -3.64 7.73 -25.84
C VAL A 22 -3.83 9.21 -25.59
N GLN A 23 -2.71 9.94 -25.48
CA GLN A 23 -2.60 11.39 -25.45
C GLN A 23 -1.37 11.82 -26.23
N PHE A 24 -1.43 12.97 -26.92
CA PHE A 24 -0.31 13.46 -27.75
C PHE A 24 0.21 12.42 -28.75
N GLY A 25 -0.70 11.63 -29.33
CA GLY A 25 -0.40 10.65 -30.36
C GLY A 25 0.19 9.32 -29.90
N LYS A 26 0.33 9.09 -28.58
CA LYS A 26 0.90 7.84 -28.01
C LYS A 26 0.29 7.46 -26.67
N PRO A 27 0.41 6.19 -26.23
CA PRO A 27 -0.02 5.77 -24.90
C PRO A 27 0.65 6.60 -23.81
N ILE A 28 -0.10 6.96 -22.75
CA ILE A 28 0.47 7.77 -21.67
C ILE A 28 1.56 7.03 -20.90
N ALA A 29 1.60 5.71 -20.92
CA ALA A 29 2.67 4.88 -20.40
C ALA A 29 4.06 5.16 -21.03
N SER A 30 4.11 5.81 -22.20
CA SER A 30 5.38 6.19 -22.85
C SER A 30 6.00 7.47 -22.28
N PHE A 31 5.29 8.19 -21.40
CA PHE A 31 5.83 9.41 -20.78
C PHE A 31 6.56 9.06 -19.48
N GLN A 32 7.79 9.59 -19.33
CA GLN A 32 8.65 9.33 -18.19
C GLN A 32 7.98 9.67 -16.85
N ALA A 33 7.22 10.76 -16.76
CA ALA A 33 6.50 11.15 -15.55
C ALA A 33 5.49 10.07 -15.10
N ILE A 34 4.79 9.45 -16.06
CA ILE A 34 3.86 8.36 -15.78
C ILE A 34 4.62 7.09 -15.37
N GLN A 35 5.71 6.77 -16.05
CA GLN A 35 6.54 5.61 -15.71
C GLN A 35 7.09 5.69 -14.29
N GLN A 36 7.57 6.86 -13.87
CA GLN A 36 8.03 7.11 -12.50
C GLN A 36 6.91 6.92 -11.47
N GLN A 37 5.73 7.46 -11.73
CA GLN A 37 4.57 7.29 -10.83
C GLN A 37 4.17 5.81 -10.71
N LEU A 38 4.14 5.07 -11.81
CA LEU A 38 3.83 3.64 -11.81
C LEU A 38 4.89 2.83 -11.05
N ALA A 39 6.16 3.19 -11.18
CA ALA A 39 7.24 2.54 -10.42
C ALA A 39 7.10 2.78 -8.90
N VAL A 40 6.77 4.00 -8.48
CA VAL A 40 6.49 4.32 -7.07
C VAL A 40 5.28 3.55 -6.56
N LEU A 41 4.19 3.50 -7.34
CA LEU A 41 2.99 2.74 -7.01
C LEU A 41 3.30 1.24 -6.85
N ALA A 42 4.09 0.67 -7.78
CA ALA A 42 4.51 -0.73 -7.71
C ALA A 42 5.35 -1.00 -6.45
N GLY A 43 6.28 -0.12 -6.10
CA GLY A 43 7.10 -0.22 -4.90
C GLY A 43 6.26 -0.22 -3.61
N HIS A 44 5.29 0.69 -3.50
CA HIS A 44 4.37 0.71 -2.36
C HIS A 44 3.51 -0.55 -2.27
N THR A 45 3.02 -1.04 -3.41
CA THR A 45 2.20 -2.25 -3.48
C THR A 45 3.01 -3.49 -3.06
N ALA A 46 4.23 -3.65 -3.59
CA ALA A 46 5.10 -4.76 -3.25
C ALA A 46 5.47 -4.77 -1.75
N ALA A 47 5.88 -3.63 -1.20
CA ALA A 47 6.23 -3.53 0.21
C ALA A 47 5.03 -3.83 1.14
N ALA A 48 3.81 -3.40 0.76
CA ALA A 48 2.60 -3.72 1.50
C ALA A 48 2.25 -5.21 1.41
N GLY A 49 2.44 -5.84 0.24
CA GLY A 49 2.24 -7.27 0.02
C GLY A 49 3.15 -8.10 0.91
N ILE A 50 4.47 -7.85 0.86
CA ILE A 50 5.47 -8.55 1.69
C ILE A 50 5.16 -8.40 3.18
N ALA A 51 4.82 -7.19 3.64
CA ALA A 51 4.48 -6.98 5.04
C ALA A 51 3.22 -7.75 5.46
N ALA A 52 2.22 -7.84 4.57
CA ALA A 52 1.01 -8.62 4.83
C ALA A 52 1.31 -10.14 4.85
N GLU A 53 2.16 -10.64 3.96
CA GLU A 53 2.61 -12.05 3.94
C GLU A 53 3.40 -12.41 5.21
N ALA A 54 4.29 -11.53 5.68
CA ALA A 54 5.00 -11.73 6.95
C ALA A 54 4.04 -11.87 8.13
N ALA A 55 2.99 -11.03 8.20
CA ALA A 55 1.98 -11.16 9.25
C ALA A 55 1.19 -12.47 9.17
N ILE A 56 0.98 -13.02 7.95
CA ILE A 56 0.34 -14.33 7.79
C ILE A 56 1.26 -15.45 8.26
N ALA A 57 2.55 -15.37 7.91
CA ALA A 57 3.52 -16.38 8.33
C ALA A 57 3.63 -16.48 9.85
N ASP A 58 3.35 -15.38 10.57
CA ASP A 58 3.39 -15.33 12.03
C ASP A 58 2.06 -15.71 12.72
N LEU A 59 1.03 -16.14 12.00
CA LEU A 59 -0.29 -16.42 12.60
C LEU A 59 -0.25 -17.44 13.74
N GLU A 60 0.65 -18.39 13.70
CA GLU A 60 0.83 -19.41 14.73
C GLU A 60 1.88 -19.02 15.81
N ALA A 61 2.45 -17.82 15.72
CA ALA A 61 3.48 -17.29 16.64
C ALA A 61 3.02 -15.97 17.29
N PRO A 62 2.17 -16.01 18.33
CA PRO A 62 1.53 -14.82 18.90
C PRO A 62 2.52 -13.74 19.36
N GLU A 63 3.71 -14.15 19.81
CA GLU A 63 4.79 -13.25 20.25
C GLU A 63 5.38 -12.42 19.11
N ARG A 64 5.34 -12.93 17.86
CA ARG A 64 5.77 -12.21 16.65
C ARG A 64 4.60 -11.55 15.93
N LEU A 65 3.45 -12.21 15.90
CA LEU A 65 2.26 -11.79 15.14
C LEU A 65 1.88 -10.32 15.40
N TRP A 66 1.88 -9.85 16.65
CA TRP A 66 1.47 -8.49 16.93
C TRP A 66 2.43 -7.44 16.29
N ARG A 67 3.73 -7.76 16.18
CA ARG A 67 4.74 -6.87 15.55
C ARG A 67 4.60 -6.87 14.04
N SER A 68 4.54 -8.05 13.43
CA SER A 68 4.35 -8.19 11.99
C SER A 68 3.01 -7.64 11.54
N ALA A 69 1.93 -7.83 12.30
CA ALA A 69 0.62 -7.24 12.03
C ALA A 69 0.65 -5.70 12.15
N ALA A 70 1.34 -5.16 13.17
CA ALA A 70 1.53 -3.72 13.31
C ALA A 70 2.32 -3.14 12.12
N ALA A 71 3.43 -3.76 11.74
CA ALA A 71 4.22 -3.35 10.57
C ALA A 71 3.43 -3.43 9.28
N ALA A 72 2.67 -4.51 9.07
CA ALA A 72 1.78 -4.67 7.93
C ALA A 72 0.70 -3.58 7.89
N LYS A 73 0.08 -3.27 9.03
CA LYS A 73 -0.95 -2.23 9.12
C LYS A 73 -0.40 -0.84 8.78
N ILE A 74 0.80 -0.51 9.27
CA ILE A 74 1.50 0.74 8.96
C ILE A 74 1.81 0.79 7.46
N ARG A 75 2.49 -0.20 6.90
CA ARG A 75 2.89 -0.21 5.49
C ARG A 75 1.70 -0.20 4.53
N CYS A 76 0.67 -1.02 4.82
CA CYS A 76 -0.55 -1.04 4.00
C CYS A 76 -1.29 0.30 4.06
N GLY A 77 -1.35 0.96 5.21
CA GLY A 77 -2.01 2.25 5.37
C GLY A 77 -1.29 3.38 4.64
N GLU A 78 0.04 3.46 4.75
CA GLU A 78 0.86 4.41 3.98
C GLU A 78 0.71 4.18 2.47
N ALA A 79 0.80 2.91 2.04
CA ALA A 79 0.63 2.52 0.65
C ALA A 79 -0.76 2.89 0.11
N ALA A 80 -1.82 2.76 0.91
CA ALA A 80 -3.18 3.10 0.52
C ALA A 80 -3.32 4.59 0.13
N GLY A 81 -2.71 5.49 0.91
CA GLY A 81 -2.71 6.92 0.60
C GLY A 81 -1.94 7.25 -0.67
N ALA A 82 -0.71 6.74 -0.79
CA ALA A 82 0.14 6.95 -1.97
C ALA A 82 -0.50 6.36 -3.24
N ALA A 83 -1.00 5.12 -3.16
CA ALA A 83 -1.61 4.43 -4.29
C ALA A 83 -2.87 5.14 -4.80
N ALA A 84 -3.76 5.56 -3.90
CA ALA A 84 -4.96 6.31 -4.28
C ALA A 84 -4.59 7.62 -5.00
N SER A 85 -3.64 8.39 -4.46
CA SER A 85 -3.18 9.64 -5.06
C SER A 85 -2.60 9.42 -6.46
N ILE A 86 -1.65 8.49 -6.61
CA ILE A 86 -1.01 8.19 -7.89
C ILE A 86 -2.02 7.68 -8.91
N ALA A 87 -2.88 6.73 -8.52
CA ALA A 87 -3.87 6.15 -9.43
C ALA A 87 -4.85 7.20 -9.95
N HIS A 88 -5.38 8.07 -9.08
CA HIS A 88 -6.26 9.15 -9.51
C HIS A 88 -5.54 10.19 -10.37
N GLN A 89 -4.27 10.50 -10.08
CA GLN A 89 -3.46 11.38 -10.91
C GLN A 89 -3.26 10.82 -12.32
N VAL A 90 -2.95 9.53 -12.44
CA VAL A 90 -2.74 8.87 -13.76
C VAL A 90 -4.03 8.77 -14.56
N HIS A 91 -5.16 8.45 -13.90
CA HIS A 91 -6.46 8.36 -14.57
C HIS A 91 -7.05 9.74 -14.92
N GLY A 92 -6.70 10.78 -14.17
CA GLY A 92 -7.33 12.09 -14.30
C GLY A 92 -8.82 12.05 -13.93
N ALA A 93 -9.61 12.87 -14.59
CA ALA A 93 -11.04 13.03 -14.26
C ALA A 93 -11.84 11.72 -14.28
N ILE A 94 -11.55 10.81 -15.21
CA ILE A 94 -12.31 9.55 -15.34
C ILE A 94 -12.19 8.66 -14.08
N GLY A 95 -11.06 8.74 -13.37
CA GLY A 95 -10.83 7.93 -12.18
C GLY A 95 -11.80 8.20 -11.02
N ILE A 96 -12.48 9.36 -11.02
CA ILE A 96 -13.46 9.74 -10.00
C ILE A 96 -14.90 9.66 -10.51
N THR A 97 -15.11 9.35 -11.78
CA THR A 97 -16.46 9.21 -12.35
C THR A 97 -17.05 7.83 -12.08
N LYS A 98 -18.37 7.69 -12.26
CA LYS A 98 -19.07 6.42 -12.07
C LYS A 98 -18.77 5.40 -13.17
N GLU A 99 -18.31 5.86 -14.33
CA GLU A 99 -18.02 5.03 -15.49
C GLU A 99 -16.74 4.17 -15.29
N HIS A 100 -15.84 4.59 -14.41
CA HIS A 100 -14.60 3.86 -14.15
C HIS A 100 -14.62 3.20 -12.77
N SER A 101 -14.15 1.95 -12.70
CA SER A 101 -14.21 1.15 -11.45
C SER A 101 -13.12 1.49 -10.41
N LEU A 102 -12.16 2.37 -10.70
CA LEU A 102 -11.06 2.72 -9.80
C LEU A 102 -11.54 3.20 -8.42
N HIS A 103 -12.57 4.06 -8.42
CA HIS A 103 -13.10 4.63 -7.18
C HIS A 103 -13.64 3.60 -6.19
N PHE A 104 -14.08 2.42 -6.65
CA PHE A 104 -14.48 1.35 -5.74
C PHE A 104 -13.31 0.83 -4.90
N ALA A 105 -12.15 0.67 -5.53
CA ALA A 105 -10.95 0.20 -4.83
C ALA A 105 -10.36 1.30 -3.93
N THR A 106 -10.21 2.53 -4.44
CA THR A 106 -9.59 3.63 -3.66
C THR A 106 -10.44 4.05 -2.46
N ARG A 107 -11.77 4.03 -2.57
CA ARG A 107 -12.68 4.27 -1.43
C ARG A 107 -12.54 3.21 -0.35
N ARG A 108 -12.38 1.93 -0.72
CA ARG A 108 -12.13 0.85 0.23
C ARG A 108 -10.77 0.98 0.91
N LEU A 109 -9.73 1.36 0.16
CA LEU A 109 -8.42 1.65 0.74
C LEU A 109 -8.52 2.72 1.83
N TRP A 110 -9.24 3.81 1.58
CA TRP A 110 -9.46 4.87 2.58
C TRP A 110 -10.26 4.39 3.79
N SER A 111 -11.33 3.61 3.60
CA SER A 111 -12.12 3.05 4.69
C SER A 111 -11.29 2.11 5.55
N TRP A 112 -10.67 1.10 4.95
CA TRP A 112 -9.92 0.08 5.65
C TRP A 112 -8.65 0.59 6.33
N ARG A 113 -8.10 1.70 5.84
CA ARG A 113 -6.95 2.36 6.45
C ARG A 113 -7.22 2.73 7.91
N ALA A 114 -8.41 3.22 8.22
CA ALA A 114 -8.78 3.64 9.57
C ALA A 114 -9.26 2.48 10.46
N GLU A 115 -9.70 1.36 9.88
CA GLU A 115 -10.22 0.22 10.63
C GLU A 115 -9.13 -0.47 11.45
N PHE A 116 -9.46 -0.89 12.66
CA PHE A 116 -8.55 -1.58 13.60
C PHE A 116 -7.29 -0.78 13.98
N GLY A 117 -7.36 0.52 13.96
CA GLY A 117 -6.27 1.45 14.28
C GLY A 117 -5.56 1.99 13.03
N SER A 118 -5.20 3.27 13.10
CA SER A 118 -4.45 3.97 12.04
C SER A 118 -2.96 3.59 12.04
N GLU A 119 -2.23 4.05 11.02
CA GLU A 119 -0.78 3.92 10.96
C GLU A 119 -0.09 4.51 12.20
N SER A 120 -0.52 5.71 12.62
CA SER A 120 0.06 6.39 13.78
C SER A 120 -0.19 5.62 15.08
N PHE A 121 -1.37 5.03 15.25
CA PHE A 121 -1.66 4.19 16.42
C PHE A 121 -0.72 2.98 16.50
N TRP A 122 -0.51 2.27 15.40
CA TRP A 122 0.35 1.09 15.39
C TRP A 122 1.84 1.47 15.42
N ALA A 123 2.24 2.57 14.76
CA ALA A 123 3.61 3.07 14.80
C ALA A 123 4.02 3.50 16.21
N GLU A 124 3.14 4.18 16.96
CA GLU A 124 3.39 4.53 18.36
C GLU A 124 3.61 3.29 19.24
N ARG A 125 2.74 2.28 19.10
CA ARG A 125 2.85 1.04 19.87
C ARG A 125 4.14 0.28 19.55
N LEU A 126 4.47 0.15 18.27
CA LEU A 126 5.68 -0.52 17.81
C LEU A 126 6.93 0.23 18.28
N GLY A 127 6.93 1.56 18.12
CA GLY A 127 8.02 2.41 18.56
C GLY A 127 8.25 2.38 20.09
N ARG A 128 7.19 2.40 20.89
CA ARG A 128 7.29 2.24 22.36
C ARG A 128 7.91 0.89 22.73
N ALA A 129 7.49 -0.19 22.09
CA ALA A 129 8.06 -1.52 22.34
C ALA A 129 9.54 -1.59 21.95
N ALA A 130 9.92 -0.97 20.82
CA ALA A 130 11.32 -0.88 20.40
C ALA A 130 12.18 -0.11 21.41
N CYS A 131 11.72 1.07 21.84
CA CYS A 131 12.42 1.87 22.83
C CYS A 131 12.57 1.15 24.18
N ALA A 132 11.54 0.40 24.61
CA ALA A 132 11.59 -0.38 25.85
C ALA A 132 12.55 -1.56 25.77
N ALA A 133 12.69 -2.19 24.60
CA ALA A 133 13.60 -3.31 24.39
C ALA A 133 15.07 -2.89 24.25
N GLY A 134 15.35 -1.67 23.82
CA GLY A 134 16.69 -1.18 23.50
C GLY A 134 17.14 -1.50 22.08
N ALA A 135 18.29 -0.97 21.69
CA ALA A 135 18.77 -1.04 20.32
C ALA A 135 19.25 -2.45 19.90
N GLU A 136 19.93 -3.16 20.79
CA GLU A 136 20.55 -4.46 20.47
C GLU A 136 19.57 -5.54 20.00
N PRO A 137 18.42 -5.79 20.67
CA PRO A 137 17.49 -6.82 20.25
C PRO A 137 16.55 -6.37 19.12
N TYR A 138 16.57 -5.09 18.75
CA TYR A 138 15.60 -4.54 17.82
C TYR A 138 15.79 -5.06 16.39
N TRP A 139 17.03 -5.01 15.87
CA TRP A 139 17.31 -5.50 14.52
C TRP A 139 17.05 -6.98 14.35
N PRO A 140 17.52 -7.89 15.19
CA PRO A 140 17.13 -9.29 15.13
C PRO A 140 15.62 -9.52 15.22
N ALA A 141 14.90 -8.72 16.00
CA ALA A 141 13.46 -8.87 16.16
C ALA A 141 12.63 -8.52 14.92
N ILE A 142 13.17 -7.76 13.96
CA ILE A 142 12.49 -7.41 12.71
C ILE A 142 13.00 -8.19 11.49
N THR A 143 14.11 -8.92 11.63
CA THR A 143 14.72 -9.68 10.53
C THR A 143 14.67 -11.20 10.73
N ALA A 144 14.26 -11.68 11.90
CA ALA A 144 14.05 -13.10 12.20
C ALA A 144 12.65 -13.53 11.77
#